data_ac9e72b94cfb4ac519d17e333ee127a0
#
_entry.id   ac9e72b94cfb4ac519d17e333ee127a0
#
_cell.length_a   1.000
_cell.length_b   1.000
_cell.length_c   1.000
_cell.angle_alpha   90.00
_cell.angle_beta   90.00
_cell.angle_gamma   90.00
#
_symmetry.space_group_name_H-M   'P 1'
#
loop_
_entity.id
_entity.type
_entity.pdbx_description
1 polymer ?
#
loop_
_entity_poly.entity_id
_entity_poly.type
_entity_poly.pdbx_seq_one_letter_code
_entity_poly.pdbx_strand_id
1 'polypeptide(L)'
;EADRVTRAILRRTLSEVVEAWRFGQRDMLFTTYYGWHQGFAGLARDLPFRTRADYESYLRRIEQYPRLNDQALAITANAVRGGYVLPCSVLGGHERTITGVITEDPAQSRFYEPFTRPRPSSISEADWTAMQARARQIITEQINPAYRRHAEFFRTQYLPHCARSDSVSAQTGGPDYYAFQVRLQTTTDLTPQQIHDIGLREVARIRAEMEAVAREAGAPSREAFIQTLRTDPRYYATTPGQLMRETALVAKQIEGHLPRLFGTLPRLPFTLREIPAETAEGTTTAYYGPGAPEAGIAGTYYVNTSKLVQRPFWEIPAPSLHEAVPGHHLQIALQQELDIAPFRRNFVSYTAFTH
;
A
#
# COMPACT_ATOMS: atom_id res chain seq x y z
N GLU A 1 24.14 1.24 -23.83
CA GLU A 1 22.69 0.93 -23.84
C GLU A 1 22.06 1.17 -22.47
N ALA A 2 22.55 0.55 -21.41
CA ALA A 2 21.99 0.68 -20.05
C ALA A 2 21.95 2.13 -19.55
N ASP A 3 22.99 2.92 -19.76
CA ASP A 3 23.03 4.33 -19.39
C ASP A 3 22.05 5.19 -20.18
N ARG A 4 21.82 4.85 -21.45
CA ARG A 4 20.84 5.54 -22.29
C ARG A 4 19.43 5.31 -21.76
N VAL A 5 19.08 4.06 -21.45
CA VAL A 5 17.79 3.69 -20.85
C VAL A 5 17.63 4.37 -19.47
N THR A 6 18.65 4.31 -18.63
CA THR A 6 18.66 4.93 -17.30
C THR A 6 18.38 6.44 -17.38
N ARG A 7 19.05 7.16 -18.31
CA ARG A 7 18.81 8.59 -18.52
C ARG A 7 17.41 8.89 -19.07
N ALA A 8 16.90 8.04 -19.97
CA ALA A 8 15.55 8.19 -20.51
C ALA A 8 14.49 8.04 -19.42
N ILE A 9 14.60 7.02 -18.55
CA ILE A 9 13.71 6.81 -17.40
C ILE A 9 13.78 8.01 -16.46
N LEU A 10 14.97 8.45 -16.04
CA LEU A 10 15.13 9.58 -15.13
C LEU A 10 14.52 10.86 -15.71
N ARG A 11 14.83 11.17 -16.98
CA ARG A 11 14.28 12.33 -17.67
C ARG A 11 12.75 12.31 -17.69
N ARG A 12 12.17 11.17 -18.03
CA ARG A 12 10.70 11.00 -18.05
C ARG A 12 10.11 11.20 -16.66
N THR A 13 10.62 10.50 -15.64
CA THR A 13 10.15 10.62 -14.25
C THR A 13 10.19 12.08 -13.77
N LEU A 14 11.31 12.79 -14.01
CA LEU A 14 11.42 14.19 -13.63
C LEU A 14 10.45 15.11 -14.40
N SER A 15 10.26 14.85 -15.70
CA SER A 15 9.30 15.61 -16.51
C SER A 15 7.87 15.43 -16.03
N GLU A 16 7.49 14.21 -15.65
CA GLU A 16 6.17 13.88 -15.09
C GLU A 16 5.95 14.54 -13.73
N VAL A 17 6.96 14.57 -12.86
CA VAL A 17 6.92 15.33 -11.60
C VAL A 17 6.71 16.83 -11.86
N VAL A 18 7.45 17.41 -12.81
CA VAL A 18 7.29 18.83 -13.18
C VAL A 18 5.89 19.10 -13.74
N GLU A 19 5.37 18.21 -14.61
CA GLU A 19 4.03 18.36 -15.15
C GLU A 19 2.95 18.25 -14.05
N ALA A 20 3.11 17.32 -13.10
CA ALA A 20 2.18 17.15 -11.98
C ALA A 20 2.00 18.43 -11.14
N TRP A 21 3.04 19.31 -11.10
CA TRP A 21 2.97 20.60 -10.40
C TRP A 21 1.96 21.57 -11.00
N ARG A 22 1.49 21.35 -12.21
CA ARG A 22 0.45 22.19 -12.86
C ARG A 22 -0.94 21.96 -12.25
N PHE A 23 -1.14 20.85 -11.53
CA PHE A 23 -2.43 20.43 -11.00
C PHE A 23 -2.51 20.66 -9.48
N GLY A 24 -3.62 21.22 -9.02
CA GLY A 24 -3.87 21.46 -7.60
C GLY A 24 -4.08 20.18 -6.79
N GLN A 25 -4.35 19.07 -7.44
CA GLN A 25 -4.50 17.74 -6.81
C GLN A 25 -3.23 17.30 -6.04
N ARG A 26 -2.06 17.86 -6.33
CA ARG A 26 -0.83 17.65 -5.55
C ARG A 26 -0.98 18.03 -4.07
N ASP A 27 -1.90 18.94 -3.78
CA ASP A 27 -2.15 19.42 -2.42
C ASP A 27 -3.13 18.51 -1.63
N MET A 28 -3.65 17.46 -2.28
CA MET A 28 -4.44 16.41 -1.65
C MET A 28 -3.50 15.40 -0.97
N LEU A 29 -3.07 15.71 0.25
CA LEU A 29 -2.01 14.99 0.96
C LEU A 29 -2.43 13.66 1.58
N PHE A 30 -3.68 13.26 1.46
CA PHE A 30 -4.16 11.96 1.94
C PHE A 30 -5.18 11.34 1.00
N THR A 31 -5.31 10.02 1.11
CA THR A 31 -6.34 9.21 0.46
C THR A 31 -7.11 8.42 1.51
N THR A 32 -7.98 7.50 1.09
CA THR A 32 -8.64 6.55 2.01
C THR A 32 -7.67 5.55 2.63
N TYR A 33 -6.52 5.30 2.00
CA TYR A 33 -5.55 4.29 2.43
C TYR A 33 -4.35 4.85 3.17
N TYR A 34 -3.92 6.06 2.86
CA TYR A 34 -2.74 6.65 3.48
C TYR A 34 -2.87 8.16 3.64
N GLY A 35 -2.05 8.69 4.53
CA GLY A 35 -1.85 10.12 4.75
C GLY A 35 -0.63 10.32 5.63
N TRP A 36 -0.19 11.57 5.76
CA TRP A 36 1.00 11.89 6.58
C TRP A 36 0.88 11.36 8.01
N HIS A 37 -0.32 11.40 8.59
CA HIS A 37 -0.62 10.95 9.96
C HIS A 37 -0.40 9.44 10.13
N GLN A 38 -0.79 8.63 9.13
CA GLN A 38 -0.62 7.17 9.16
C GLN A 38 0.83 6.77 8.90
N GLY A 39 1.46 7.39 7.87
CA GLY A 39 2.87 7.14 7.54
C GLY A 39 3.79 7.48 8.71
N PHE A 40 3.55 8.61 9.38
CA PHE A 40 4.36 9.01 10.53
C PHE A 40 4.14 8.11 11.76
N ALA A 41 2.91 7.67 12.01
CA ALA A 41 2.61 6.73 13.08
C ALA A 41 3.25 5.34 12.87
N GLY A 42 3.54 4.99 11.61
CA GLY A 42 4.24 3.76 11.24
C GLY A 42 5.77 3.85 11.24
N LEU A 43 6.35 5.03 11.49
CA LEU A 43 7.78 5.31 11.34
C LEU A 43 8.70 4.32 12.06
N ALA A 44 8.29 3.83 13.24
CA ALA A 44 9.10 2.91 14.05
C ALA A 44 9.38 1.56 13.38
N ARG A 45 8.55 1.14 12.41
CA ARG A 45 8.70 -0.17 11.75
C ARG A 45 9.94 -0.25 10.87
N ASP A 46 10.33 0.88 10.29
CA ASP A 46 11.38 0.95 9.28
C ASP A 46 12.71 1.47 9.83
N LEU A 47 12.80 1.64 11.16
CA LEU A 47 13.99 2.19 11.82
C LEU A 47 14.73 1.14 12.66
N PRO A 48 16.07 1.20 12.68
CA PRO A 48 16.86 0.39 13.60
C PRO A 48 16.70 0.92 15.03
N PHE A 49 16.71 -0.02 16.00
CA PHE A 49 16.67 0.28 17.44
C PHE A 49 17.69 -0.57 18.16
N ARG A 50 18.98 -0.38 17.85
CA ARG A 50 20.10 -1.17 18.36
C ARG A 50 20.99 -0.38 19.31
N THR A 51 21.10 0.92 19.11
CA THR A 51 22.02 1.80 19.83
C THR A 51 21.26 2.97 20.47
N ARG A 52 21.90 3.63 21.46
CA ARG A 52 21.41 4.86 22.05
C ARG A 52 21.10 5.94 20.97
N ALA A 53 22.00 6.08 20.00
CA ALA A 53 21.84 7.05 18.92
C ALA A 53 20.58 6.80 18.07
N ASP A 54 20.19 5.54 17.85
CA ASP A 54 18.97 5.19 17.12
C ASP A 54 17.74 5.70 17.87
N TYR A 55 17.64 5.42 19.17
CA TYR A 55 16.51 5.87 20.00
C TYR A 55 16.46 7.39 20.13
N GLU A 56 17.61 8.04 20.33
CA GLU A 56 17.66 9.51 20.37
C GLU A 56 17.27 10.13 19.02
N SER A 57 17.69 9.53 17.90
CA SER A 57 17.29 9.96 16.57
C SER A 57 15.78 9.81 16.36
N TYR A 58 15.21 8.70 16.83
CA TYR A 58 13.76 8.49 16.79
C TYR A 58 13.01 9.54 17.61
N LEU A 59 13.44 9.81 18.86
CA LEU A 59 12.82 10.84 19.69
C LEU A 59 12.83 12.22 19.01
N ARG A 60 13.98 12.62 18.45
CA ARG A 60 14.07 13.89 17.68
C ARG A 60 13.14 13.92 16.47
N ARG A 61 12.90 12.78 15.83
CA ARG A 61 11.97 12.71 14.70
C ARG A 61 10.52 12.86 15.13
N ILE A 62 10.09 12.16 16.17
CA ILE A 62 8.69 12.24 16.63
C ILE A 62 8.36 13.63 17.23
N GLU A 63 9.33 14.35 17.77
CA GLU A 63 9.19 15.74 18.19
C GLU A 63 8.87 16.71 17.02
N GLN A 64 9.18 16.34 15.77
CA GLN A 64 8.86 17.18 14.61
C GLN A 64 7.42 16.98 14.11
N TYR A 65 6.69 15.99 14.61
CA TYR A 65 5.35 15.72 14.12
C TYR A 65 4.39 16.91 14.20
N PRO A 66 4.31 17.69 15.29
CA PRO A 66 3.42 18.84 15.33
C PRO A 66 3.67 19.83 14.17
N ARG A 67 4.92 20.12 13.89
CA ARG A 67 5.30 21.00 12.77
C ARG A 67 4.90 20.40 11.42
N LEU A 68 5.19 19.13 11.19
CA LEU A 68 4.79 18.43 9.98
C LEU A 68 3.27 18.45 9.81
N ASN A 69 2.54 18.16 10.89
CA ASN A 69 1.08 18.16 10.89
C ASN A 69 0.52 19.54 10.56
N ASP A 70 1.01 20.60 11.20
CA ASP A 70 0.52 21.96 10.97
C ASP A 70 0.80 22.43 9.53
N GLN A 71 1.94 22.05 8.94
CA GLN A 71 2.26 22.30 7.53
C GLN A 71 1.31 21.54 6.60
N ALA A 72 1.06 20.26 6.88
CA ALA A 72 0.15 19.44 6.09
C ALA A 72 -1.31 19.95 6.17
N LEU A 73 -1.76 20.36 7.35
CA LEU A 73 -3.07 21.00 7.53
C LEU A 73 -3.19 22.30 6.72
N ALA A 74 -2.15 23.14 6.71
CA ALA A 74 -2.15 24.37 5.92
C ALA A 74 -2.25 24.11 4.41
N ILE A 75 -1.50 23.11 3.89
CA ILE A 75 -1.57 22.69 2.49
C ILE A 75 -2.98 22.14 2.19
N THR A 76 -3.50 21.26 3.04
CA THR A 76 -4.83 20.68 2.88
C THR A 76 -5.93 21.75 2.93
N ALA A 77 -5.79 22.78 3.78
CA ALA A 77 -6.71 23.92 3.80
C ALA A 77 -6.68 24.70 2.47
N ASN A 78 -5.51 24.85 1.84
CA ASN A 78 -5.41 25.42 0.50
C ASN A 78 -6.12 24.55 -0.54
N ALA A 79 -5.93 23.23 -0.46
CA ALA A 79 -6.62 22.28 -1.35
C ALA A 79 -8.15 22.40 -1.23
N VAL A 80 -8.67 22.47 0.00
CA VAL A 80 -10.10 22.68 0.26
C VAL A 80 -10.60 23.97 -0.41
N ARG A 81 -9.88 25.09 -0.24
CA ARG A 81 -10.26 26.37 -0.88
C ARG A 81 -10.21 26.31 -2.40
N GLY A 82 -9.33 25.52 -2.97
CA GLY A 82 -9.23 25.26 -4.42
C GLY A 82 -10.23 24.25 -4.97
N GLY A 83 -11.01 23.59 -4.11
CA GLY A 83 -11.94 22.54 -4.51
C GLY A 83 -11.26 21.18 -4.77
N TYR A 84 -10.01 21.01 -4.33
CA TYR A 84 -9.25 19.76 -4.46
C TYR A 84 -9.46 18.89 -3.20
N VAL A 85 -10.56 18.14 -3.21
CA VAL A 85 -11.02 17.35 -2.05
C VAL A 85 -11.49 15.97 -2.50
N LEU A 86 -11.40 15.01 -1.58
CA LEU A 86 -11.93 13.67 -1.83
C LEU A 86 -13.47 13.65 -1.84
N PRO A 87 -14.08 12.69 -2.55
CA PRO A 87 -15.52 12.46 -2.49
C PRO A 87 -16.01 12.14 -1.09
N CYS A 88 -17.18 12.66 -0.74
CA CYS A 88 -17.80 12.38 0.57
C CYS A 88 -18.06 10.87 0.79
N SER A 89 -18.41 10.15 -0.29
CA SER A 89 -18.71 8.72 -0.30
C SER A 89 -17.56 7.84 0.23
N VAL A 90 -16.30 8.28 0.05
CA VAL A 90 -15.12 7.50 0.46
C VAL A 90 -14.55 7.90 1.82
N LEU A 91 -15.10 8.93 2.47
CA LEU A 91 -14.54 9.45 3.73
C LEU A 91 -15.12 8.79 4.99
N GLY A 92 -16.05 7.84 4.83
CA GLY A 92 -16.64 7.11 5.94
C GLY A 92 -15.57 6.36 6.74
N GLY A 93 -15.37 6.77 8.00
CA GLY A 93 -14.37 6.16 8.87
C GLY A 93 -12.97 6.76 8.80
N HIS A 94 -12.68 7.72 7.91
CA HIS A 94 -11.36 8.35 7.83
C HIS A 94 -10.95 9.03 9.14
N GLU A 95 -11.89 9.69 9.84
CA GLU A 95 -11.61 10.31 11.14
C GLU A 95 -11.06 9.32 12.16
N ARG A 96 -11.48 8.05 12.11
CA ARG A 96 -10.96 7.01 13.00
C ARG A 96 -9.49 6.68 12.76
N THR A 97 -9.00 6.88 11.55
CA THR A 97 -7.56 6.69 11.25
C THR A 97 -6.70 7.76 11.90
N ILE A 98 -7.28 8.91 12.22
CA ILE A 98 -6.65 10.02 12.93
C ILE A 98 -6.79 9.81 14.44
N THR A 99 -8.03 9.66 14.93
CA THR A 99 -8.32 9.58 16.36
C THR A 99 -7.82 8.28 17.01
N GLY A 100 -7.75 7.19 16.26
CA GLY A 100 -7.24 5.89 16.73
C GLY A 100 -5.74 5.88 17.07
N VAL A 101 -5.01 6.95 16.77
CA VAL A 101 -3.61 7.13 17.19
C VAL A 101 -3.50 7.78 18.57
N ILE A 102 -4.54 8.50 19.00
CA ILE A 102 -4.58 9.22 20.28
C ILE A 102 -4.78 8.19 21.40
N THR A 103 -3.94 8.23 22.41
CA THR A 103 -4.02 7.33 23.58
C THR A 103 -4.02 8.14 24.88
N GLU A 104 -4.80 7.72 25.86
CA GLU A 104 -4.77 8.33 27.20
C GLU A 104 -3.49 7.93 27.94
N ASP A 105 -3.15 6.65 27.91
CA ASP A 105 -1.87 6.15 28.41
C ASP A 105 -0.81 6.20 27.27
N PRO A 106 0.22 7.04 27.38
CA PRO A 106 1.25 7.14 26.37
C PRO A 106 2.05 5.83 26.17
N ALA A 107 2.04 4.91 27.13
CA ALA A 107 2.67 3.61 26.99
C ALA A 107 1.95 2.68 25.99
N GLN A 108 0.68 2.95 25.70
CA GLN A 108 -0.12 2.23 24.69
C GLN A 108 0.01 2.85 23.29
N SER A 109 0.72 3.96 23.18
CA SER A 109 0.89 4.63 21.90
C SER A 109 1.82 3.83 20.97
N ARG A 110 1.48 3.82 19.67
CA ARG A 110 2.37 3.29 18.62
C ARG A 110 3.74 3.97 18.61
N PHE A 111 3.81 5.21 19.03
CA PHE A 111 5.09 5.95 19.17
C PHE A 111 5.92 5.48 20.36
N TYR A 112 5.32 4.79 21.32
CA TYR A 112 6.04 4.21 22.46
C TYR A 112 6.52 2.77 22.19
N GLU A 113 6.04 2.12 21.14
CA GLU A 113 6.35 0.70 20.82
C GLU A 113 7.85 0.37 20.87
N PRO A 114 8.79 1.19 20.33
CA PRO A 114 10.22 0.87 20.45
C PRO A 114 10.71 0.73 21.89
N PHE A 115 10.08 1.39 22.84
CA PHE A 115 10.43 1.39 24.25
C PHE A 115 9.79 0.25 25.04
N THR A 116 8.94 -0.57 24.43
CA THR A 116 8.40 -1.82 24.99
C THR A 116 9.32 -3.01 24.74
N ARG A 117 10.29 -2.86 23.83
CA ARG A 117 11.28 -3.88 23.50
C ARG A 117 12.31 -4.04 24.65
N PRO A 118 13.00 -5.18 24.74
CA PRO A 118 14.09 -5.33 25.68
C PRO A 118 15.15 -4.23 25.50
N ARG A 119 15.61 -3.65 26.60
CA ARG A 119 16.67 -2.63 26.58
C ARG A 119 17.95 -3.19 25.93
N PRO A 120 18.52 -2.54 24.92
CA PRO A 120 19.82 -2.91 24.39
C PRO A 120 20.90 -2.87 25.48
N SER A 121 21.77 -3.88 25.53
CA SER A 121 22.82 -3.97 26.53
C SER A 121 23.82 -2.80 26.50
N SER A 122 23.93 -2.13 25.37
CA SER A 122 24.78 -0.94 25.18
C SER A 122 24.21 0.34 25.77
N ILE A 123 22.97 0.32 26.28
CA ILE A 123 22.29 1.51 26.86
C ILE A 123 22.21 1.31 28.36
N SER A 124 22.66 2.31 29.16
CA SER A 124 22.54 2.27 30.62
C SER A 124 21.06 2.30 31.03
N GLU A 125 20.77 1.76 32.24
CA GLU A 125 19.40 1.77 32.77
C GLU A 125 18.89 3.21 33.00
N ALA A 126 19.76 4.09 33.46
CA ALA A 126 19.43 5.51 33.68
C ALA A 126 19.06 6.21 32.35
N ASP A 127 19.87 6.01 31.29
CA ASP A 127 19.58 6.57 29.96
C ASP A 127 18.29 5.99 29.39
N TRP A 128 18.07 4.67 29.55
CA TRP A 128 16.86 4.01 29.09
C TRP A 128 15.62 4.59 29.74
N THR A 129 15.61 4.73 31.06
CA THR A 129 14.52 5.33 31.83
C THR A 129 14.26 6.78 31.41
N ALA A 130 15.33 7.57 31.19
CA ALA A 130 15.21 8.96 30.74
C ALA A 130 14.60 9.04 29.33
N MET A 131 15.00 8.17 28.39
CA MET A 131 14.43 8.12 27.05
C MET A 131 12.95 7.69 27.05
N GLN A 132 12.60 6.70 27.89
CA GLN A 132 11.21 6.29 28.09
C GLN A 132 10.34 7.42 28.64
N ALA A 133 10.84 8.17 29.63
CA ALA A 133 10.14 9.31 30.18
C ALA A 133 9.92 10.41 29.12
N ARG A 134 10.97 10.74 28.35
CA ARG A 134 10.91 11.69 27.25
C ARG A 134 9.91 11.25 26.16
N ALA A 135 9.89 9.96 25.79
CA ALA A 135 8.92 9.45 24.83
C ALA A 135 7.49 9.67 25.31
N ARG A 136 7.18 9.37 26.57
CA ARG A 136 5.85 9.61 27.15
C ARG A 136 5.48 11.08 27.14
N GLN A 137 6.42 11.96 27.50
CA GLN A 137 6.22 13.41 27.48
C GLN A 137 5.90 13.89 26.05
N ILE A 138 6.70 13.53 25.05
CA ILE A 138 6.47 13.90 23.64
C ILE A 138 5.07 13.43 23.19
N ILE A 139 4.69 12.21 23.50
CA ILE A 139 3.39 11.65 23.12
C ILE A 139 2.26 12.46 23.74
N THR A 140 2.32 12.72 25.02
CA THR A 140 1.27 13.42 25.77
C THR A 140 1.16 14.90 25.39
N GLU A 141 2.28 15.60 25.33
CA GLU A 141 2.31 17.06 25.20
C GLU A 141 2.37 17.54 23.75
N GLN A 142 2.79 16.70 22.82
CA GLN A 142 3.03 17.12 21.43
C GLN A 142 2.24 16.27 20.42
N ILE A 143 2.36 14.95 20.44
CA ILE A 143 1.74 14.06 19.46
C ILE A 143 0.21 14.09 19.60
N ASN A 144 -0.31 13.73 20.78
CA ASN A 144 -1.76 13.69 21.01
C ASN A 144 -2.45 15.04 20.71
N PRO A 145 -1.94 16.19 21.13
CA PRO A 145 -2.53 17.47 20.76
C PRO A 145 -2.50 17.74 19.24
N ALA A 146 -1.44 17.33 18.53
CA ALA A 146 -1.37 17.49 17.08
C ALA A 146 -2.43 16.63 16.36
N TYR A 147 -2.62 15.38 16.77
CA TYR A 147 -3.68 14.52 16.23
C TYR A 147 -5.09 15.05 16.56
N ARG A 148 -5.31 15.62 17.74
CA ARG A 148 -6.58 16.28 18.08
C ARG A 148 -6.86 17.48 17.17
N ARG A 149 -5.86 18.33 16.89
CA ARG A 149 -6.00 19.44 15.91
C ARG A 149 -6.32 18.92 14.51
N HIS A 150 -5.68 17.82 14.10
CA HIS A 150 -5.99 17.19 12.81
C HIS A 150 -7.44 16.69 12.75
N ALA A 151 -7.91 15.98 13.75
CA ALA A 151 -9.28 15.50 13.81
C ALA A 151 -10.29 16.65 13.79
N GLU A 152 -10.03 17.72 14.54
CA GLU A 152 -10.86 18.93 14.54
C GLU A 152 -10.89 19.59 13.16
N PHE A 153 -9.74 19.78 12.50
CA PHE A 153 -9.65 20.31 11.14
C PHE A 153 -10.44 19.45 10.15
N PHE A 154 -10.26 18.12 10.23
CA PHE A 154 -10.96 17.19 9.34
C PHE A 154 -12.48 17.35 9.48
N ARG A 155 -12.98 17.35 10.71
CA ARG A 155 -14.41 17.42 11.01
C ARG A 155 -15.02 18.77 10.64
N THR A 156 -14.32 19.88 10.92
CA THR A 156 -14.89 21.24 10.83
C THR A 156 -14.55 21.96 9.53
N GLN A 157 -13.42 21.63 8.88
CA GLN A 157 -12.97 22.36 7.70
C GLN A 157 -12.86 21.50 6.44
N TYR A 158 -12.58 20.20 6.57
CA TYR A 158 -12.45 19.33 5.40
C TYR A 158 -13.77 18.65 5.03
N LEU A 159 -14.36 17.90 5.95
CA LEU A 159 -15.55 17.08 5.72
C LEU A 159 -16.76 17.89 5.20
N PRO A 160 -17.06 19.10 5.70
CA PRO A 160 -18.15 19.91 5.15
C PRO A 160 -17.96 20.32 3.69
N HIS A 161 -16.73 20.29 3.17
CA HIS A 161 -16.37 20.69 1.81
C HIS A 161 -15.99 19.52 0.89
N CYS A 162 -16.18 18.26 1.33
CA CYS A 162 -15.90 17.09 0.51
C CYS A 162 -16.69 17.10 -0.81
N ALA A 163 -16.16 16.51 -1.88
CA ALA A 163 -16.78 16.50 -3.19
C ALA A 163 -18.08 15.68 -3.21
N ARG A 164 -19.12 16.24 -3.82
CA ARG A 164 -20.42 15.55 -4.02
C ARG A 164 -20.35 14.52 -5.13
N SER A 165 -19.46 14.69 -6.09
CA SER A 165 -19.20 13.76 -7.19
C SER A 165 -18.05 12.84 -6.86
N ASP A 166 -18.17 11.56 -7.23
CA ASP A 166 -17.10 10.57 -7.13
C ASP A 166 -16.06 10.71 -8.25
N SER A 167 -16.37 11.48 -9.28
CA SER A 167 -15.48 11.67 -10.43
C SER A 167 -14.49 12.81 -10.20
N VAL A 168 -13.20 12.53 -10.39
CA VAL A 168 -12.16 13.56 -10.42
C VAL A 168 -12.37 14.59 -11.53
N SER A 169 -13.06 14.20 -12.62
CA SER A 169 -13.40 15.11 -13.72
C SER A 169 -14.34 16.24 -13.29
N ALA A 170 -15.02 16.12 -12.16
CA ALA A 170 -15.87 17.17 -11.61
C ALA A 170 -15.09 18.21 -10.80
N GLN A 171 -13.81 17.98 -10.51
CA GLN A 171 -12.93 18.93 -9.82
C GLN A 171 -12.41 20.01 -10.78
N THR A 172 -11.90 21.10 -10.23
CA THR A 172 -11.24 22.16 -10.99
C THR A 172 -10.05 21.57 -11.78
N GLY A 173 -10.06 21.72 -13.12
CA GLY A 173 -9.05 21.13 -14.00
C GLY A 173 -9.04 19.59 -14.03
N GLY A 174 -10.09 18.96 -13.52
CA GLY A 174 -10.20 17.51 -13.37
C GLY A 174 -10.05 16.71 -14.67
N PRO A 175 -10.66 17.09 -15.79
CA PRO A 175 -10.46 16.41 -17.07
C PRO A 175 -9.02 16.36 -17.53
N ASP A 176 -8.29 17.48 -17.43
CA ASP A 176 -6.86 17.55 -17.81
C ASP A 176 -5.99 16.73 -16.84
N TYR A 177 -6.30 16.81 -15.55
CA TYR A 177 -5.61 15.99 -14.55
C TYR A 177 -5.85 14.50 -14.79
N TYR A 178 -7.09 14.09 -15.11
CA TYR A 178 -7.37 12.70 -15.42
C TYR A 178 -6.64 12.22 -16.68
N ALA A 179 -6.62 13.03 -17.73
CA ALA A 179 -5.84 12.71 -18.93
C ALA A 179 -4.33 12.60 -18.65
N PHE A 180 -3.78 13.47 -17.78
CA PHE A 180 -2.41 13.36 -17.31
C PHE A 180 -2.19 12.04 -16.56
N GLN A 181 -3.08 11.66 -15.64
CA GLN A 181 -2.98 10.41 -14.88
C GLN A 181 -3.05 9.17 -15.81
N VAL A 182 -3.90 9.21 -16.83
CA VAL A 182 -3.96 8.13 -17.84
C VAL A 182 -2.60 7.95 -18.51
N ARG A 183 -1.98 9.03 -19.01
CA ARG A 183 -0.65 8.94 -19.61
C ARG A 183 0.41 8.47 -18.63
N LEU A 184 0.38 8.97 -17.40
CA LEU A 184 1.32 8.60 -16.34
C LEU A 184 1.23 7.11 -16.02
N GLN A 185 0.03 6.58 -15.81
CA GLN A 185 -0.19 5.20 -15.37
C GLN A 185 -0.05 4.18 -16.51
N THR A 186 -0.51 4.51 -17.70
CA THR A 186 -0.49 3.57 -18.83
C THR A 186 0.78 3.67 -19.69
N THR A 187 1.51 4.77 -19.58
CA THR A 187 2.65 5.12 -20.44
C THR A 187 2.31 5.17 -21.94
N THR A 188 1.04 5.40 -22.27
CA THR A 188 0.52 5.50 -23.65
C THR A 188 -0.10 6.87 -23.91
N ASP A 189 -0.36 7.16 -25.19
CA ASP A 189 -1.06 8.36 -25.62
C ASP A 189 -2.56 8.12 -25.84
N LEU A 190 -3.10 7.00 -25.31
CA LEU A 190 -4.51 6.69 -25.39
C LEU A 190 -5.34 7.70 -24.59
N THR A 191 -6.45 8.12 -25.16
CA THR A 191 -7.44 8.95 -24.44
C THR A 191 -8.25 8.11 -23.46
N PRO A 192 -8.83 8.73 -22.41
CA PRO A 192 -9.75 8.03 -21.51
C PRO A 192 -10.87 7.29 -22.23
N GLN A 193 -11.44 7.88 -23.29
CA GLN A 193 -12.50 7.25 -24.08
C GLN A 193 -12.01 6.00 -24.82
N GLN A 194 -10.82 6.06 -25.44
CA GLN A 194 -10.24 4.88 -26.11
C GLN A 194 -10.00 3.74 -25.14
N ILE A 195 -9.55 4.03 -23.92
CA ILE A 195 -9.35 3.01 -22.87
C ILE A 195 -10.70 2.44 -22.42
N HIS A 196 -11.71 3.28 -22.23
CA HIS A 196 -13.06 2.83 -21.92
C HIS A 196 -13.61 1.88 -22.99
N ASP A 197 -13.44 2.23 -24.26
CA ASP A 197 -13.90 1.40 -25.38
C ASP A 197 -13.15 0.06 -25.47
N ILE A 198 -11.85 0.06 -25.14
CA ILE A 198 -11.08 -1.19 -24.97
C ILE A 198 -11.70 -2.01 -23.84
N GLY A 199 -11.96 -1.40 -22.69
CA GLY A 199 -12.58 -2.08 -21.54
C GLY A 199 -13.92 -2.73 -21.90
N LEU A 200 -14.79 -2.05 -22.63
CA LEU A 200 -16.08 -2.62 -23.08
C LEU A 200 -15.90 -3.85 -23.98
N ARG A 201 -14.95 -3.80 -24.93
CA ARG A 201 -14.64 -4.96 -25.79
C ARG A 201 -14.08 -6.14 -24.99
N GLU A 202 -13.15 -5.86 -24.06
CA GLU A 202 -12.57 -6.90 -23.21
C GLU A 202 -13.61 -7.53 -22.29
N VAL A 203 -14.50 -6.76 -21.69
CA VAL A 203 -15.61 -7.31 -20.87
C VAL A 203 -16.50 -8.22 -21.71
N ALA A 204 -16.83 -7.84 -22.94
CA ALA A 204 -17.62 -8.69 -23.84
C ALA A 204 -16.88 -9.99 -24.18
N ARG A 205 -15.58 -9.91 -24.51
CA ARG A 205 -14.73 -11.07 -24.79
C ARG A 205 -14.65 -12.01 -23.58
N ILE A 206 -14.32 -11.47 -22.40
CA ILE A 206 -14.20 -12.27 -21.17
C ILE A 206 -15.51 -12.93 -20.80
N ARG A 207 -16.65 -12.25 -20.94
CA ARG A 207 -17.97 -12.85 -20.69
C ARG A 207 -18.24 -14.04 -21.60
N ALA A 208 -17.90 -13.93 -22.89
CA ALA A 208 -18.05 -15.06 -23.81
C ALA A 208 -17.18 -16.25 -23.45
N GLU A 209 -15.94 -16.02 -23.02
CA GLU A 209 -15.04 -17.08 -22.51
C GLU A 209 -15.57 -17.72 -21.22
N MET A 210 -16.08 -16.93 -20.28
CA MET A 210 -16.71 -17.44 -19.06
C MET A 210 -17.95 -18.32 -19.35
N GLU A 211 -18.76 -17.97 -20.38
CA GLU A 211 -19.87 -18.81 -20.83
C GLU A 211 -19.37 -20.15 -21.40
N ALA A 212 -18.25 -20.15 -22.13
CA ALA A 212 -17.64 -21.36 -22.64
C ALA A 212 -17.17 -22.28 -21.51
N VAL A 213 -16.43 -21.72 -20.54
CA VAL A 213 -15.95 -22.45 -19.35
C VAL A 213 -17.12 -23.03 -18.53
N ALA A 214 -18.19 -22.25 -18.34
CA ALA A 214 -19.38 -22.74 -17.62
C ALA A 214 -20.03 -23.93 -18.31
N ARG A 215 -20.15 -23.89 -19.66
CA ARG A 215 -20.64 -25.03 -20.43
C ARG A 215 -19.75 -26.24 -20.35
N GLU A 216 -18.43 -26.08 -20.44
CA GLU A 216 -17.47 -27.18 -20.30
C GLU A 216 -17.55 -27.84 -18.91
N ALA A 217 -17.84 -27.04 -17.87
CA ALA A 217 -18.08 -27.50 -16.50
C ALA A 217 -19.47 -28.16 -16.31
N GLY A 218 -20.30 -28.21 -17.36
CA GLY A 218 -21.66 -28.79 -17.30
C GLY A 218 -22.67 -27.88 -16.58
N ALA A 219 -22.37 -26.59 -16.38
CA ALA A 219 -23.31 -25.70 -15.76
C ALA A 219 -24.35 -25.16 -16.76
N PRO A 220 -25.60 -24.92 -16.34
CA PRO A 220 -26.67 -24.46 -17.24
C PRO A 220 -26.46 -23.02 -17.71
N SER A 221 -25.72 -22.20 -16.97
CA SER A 221 -25.35 -20.83 -17.35
C SER A 221 -24.12 -20.38 -16.56
N ARG A 222 -23.49 -19.30 -17.01
CA ARG A 222 -22.39 -18.63 -16.29
C ARG A 222 -22.82 -18.19 -14.89
N GLU A 223 -24.01 -17.62 -14.76
CA GLU A 223 -24.55 -17.15 -13.48
C GLU A 223 -24.73 -18.32 -12.50
N ALA A 224 -25.26 -19.44 -12.96
CA ALA A 224 -25.41 -20.65 -12.14
C ALA A 224 -24.05 -21.20 -11.72
N PHE A 225 -23.07 -21.19 -12.63
CA PHE A 225 -21.71 -21.64 -12.33
C PHE A 225 -21.05 -20.74 -11.28
N ILE A 226 -21.12 -19.42 -11.45
CA ILE A 226 -20.60 -18.46 -10.47
C ILE A 226 -21.28 -18.65 -9.11
N GLN A 227 -22.59 -18.88 -9.07
CA GLN A 227 -23.30 -19.13 -7.82
C GLN A 227 -22.79 -20.41 -7.15
N THR A 228 -22.57 -21.49 -7.89
CA THR A 228 -21.97 -22.73 -7.37
C THR A 228 -20.59 -22.46 -6.78
N LEU A 229 -19.72 -21.76 -7.53
CA LEU A 229 -18.37 -21.42 -7.05
C LEU A 229 -18.38 -20.58 -5.76
N ARG A 230 -19.38 -19.72 -5.58
CA ARG A 230 -19.53 -18.85 -4.39
C ARG A 230 -20.12 -19.55 -3.17
N THR A 231 -20.90 -20.60 -3.36
CA THR A 231 -21.66 -21.21 -2.27
C THR A 231 -21.22 -22.64 -1.90
N ASP A 232 -20.48 -23.32 -2.78
CA ASP A 232 -20.01 -24.67 -2.50
C ASP A 232 -18.84 -24.64 -1.49
N PRO A 233 -19.05 -25.22 -0.28
CA PRO A 233 -18.03 -25.17 0.78
C PRO A 233 -16.73 -25.90 0.43
N ARG A 234 -16.71 -26.76 -0.61
CA ARG A 234 -15.50 -27.44 -1.08
C ARG A 234 -14.43 -26.46 -1.59
N TYR A 235 -14.85 -25.28 -1.99
CA TYR A 235 -13.94 -24.24 -2.50
C TYR A 235 -13.38 -23.30 -1.43
N TYR A 236 -13.71 -23.51 -0.16
CA TYR A 236 -13.34 -22.59 0.90
C TYR A 236 -12.58 -23.29 2.02
N ALA A 237 -11.58 -22.59 2.56
CA ALA A 237 -10.89 -23.03 3.74
C ALA A 237 -11.80 -22.92 4.99
N THR A 238 -11.69 -23.90 5.89
CA THR A 238 -12.37 -23.89 7.18
C THR A 238 -11.52 -23.27 8.28
N THR A 239 -10.21 -23.12 8.06
CA THR A 239 -9.28 -22.51 9.00
C THR A 239 -8.25 -21.65 8.26
N PRO A 240 -7.70 -20.57 8.91
CA PRO A 240 -6.58 -19.81 8.37
C PRO A 240 -5.41 -20.68 7.92
N GLY A 241 -5.01 -21.63 8.76
CA GLY A 241 -3.91 -22.54 8.45
C GLY A 241 -4.15 -23.42 7.23
N GLN A 242 -5.40 -23.78 6.91
CA GLN A 242 -5.73 -24.48 5.68
C GLN A 242 -5.50 -23.58 4.46
N LEU A 243 -6.01 -22.34 4.48
CA LEU A 243 -5.79 -21.38 3.38
C LEU A 243 -4.30 -21.14 3.15
N MET A 244 -3.54 -20.95 4.21
CA MET A 244 -2.08 -20.76 4.11
C MET A 244 -1.36 -21.96 3.47
N ARG A 245 -1.73 -23.21 3.82
CA ARG A 245 -1.14 -24.41 3.22
C ARG A 245 -1.46 -24.52 1.73
N GLU A 246 -2.70 -24.29 1.35
CA GLU A 246 -3.11 -24.32 -0.07
C GLU A 246 -2.38 -23.22 -0.86
N THR A 247 -2.27 -22.03 -0.31
CA THR A 247 -1.53 -20.95 -0.95
C THR A 247 -0.04 -21.28 -1.10
N ALA A 248 0.58 -21.86 -0.06
CA ALA A 248 1.98 -22.28 -0.12
C ALA A 248 2.21 -23.39 -1.18
N LEU A 249 1.30 -24.35 -1.26
CA LEU A 249 1.36 -25.41 -2.26
C LEU A 249 1.28 -24.84 -3.68
N VAL A 250 0.30 -23.99 -3.95
CA VAL A 250 0.12 -23.35 -5.26
C VAL A 250 1.34 -22.49 -5.62
N ALA A 251 1.82 -21.66 -4.70
CA ALA A 251 3.01 -20.82 -4.92
C ALA A 251 4.24 -21.69 -5.25
N LYS A 252 4.42 -22.82 -4.56
CA LYS A 252 5.54 -23.74 -4.82
C LYS A 252 5.42 -24.49 -6.15
N GLN A 253 4.20 -24.84 -6.57
CA GLN A 253 3.95 -25.43 -7.89
C GLN A 253 4.29 -24.45 -9.01
N ILE A 254 3.87 -23.17 -8.86
CA ILE A 254 4.20 -22.09 -9.80
C ILE A 254 5.72 -21.90 -9.90
N GLU A 255 6.42 -21.83 -8.76
CA GLU A 255 7.87 -21.67 -8.69
C GLU A 255 8.61 -22.74 -9.51
N GLY A 256 8.12 -23.98 -9.52
CA GLY A 256 8.67 -25.09 -10.30
C GLY A 256 8.66 -24.86 -11.82
N HIS A 257 7.83 -23.95 -12.32
CA HIS A 257 7.75 -23.62 -13.74
C HIS A 257 8.68 -22.47 -14.18
N LEU A 258 9.22 -21.70 -13.23
CA LEU A 258 10.03 -20.51 -13.53
C LEU A 258 11.24 -20.77 -14.46
N PRO A 259 12.01 -21.88 -14.31
CA PRO A 259 13.16 -22.15 -15.19
C PRO A 259 12.80 -22.32 -16.67
N ARG A 260 11.52 -22.58 -16.98
CA ARG A 260 11.05 -22.68 -18.37
C ARG A 260 10.76 -21.30 -18.98
N LEU A 261 10.56 -20.27 -18.14
CA LEU A 261 10.12 -18.95 -18.55
C LEU A 261 11.22 -17.88 -18.41
N PHE A 262 12.13 -18.07 -17.47
CA PHE A 262 13.14 -17.07 -17.10
C PHE A 262 14.53 -17.67 -17.08
N GLY A 263 15.47 -17.01 -17.79
CA GLY A 263 16.89 -17.41 -17.81
C GLY A 263 17.65 -17.02 -16.54
N THR A 264 17.11 -16.11 -15.74
CA THR A 264 17.69 -15.66 -14.45
C THR A 264 16.62 -15.64 -13.38
N LEU A 265 16.92 -16.23 -12.25
CA LEU A 265 16.04 -16.23 -11.09
C LEU A 265 16.71 -15.47 -9.93
N PRO A 266 15.93 -14.81 -9.05
CA PRO A 266 16.49 -14.12 -7.91
C PRO A 266 17.10 -15.10 -6.89
N ARG A 267 18.18 -14.68 -6.23
CA ARG A 267 18.79 -15.42 -5.13
C ARG A 267 18.02 -15.27 -3.82
N LEU A 268 17.36 -14.12 -3.66
CA LEU A 268 16.54 -13.86 -2.48
C LEU A 268 15.29 -14.75 -2.51
N PRO A 269 15.04 -15.58 -1.48
CA PRO A 269 13.80 -16.33 -1.36
C PRO A 269 12.64 -15.42 -0.93
N PHE A 270 11.42 -15.95 -1.04
CA PHE A 270 10.25 -15.37 -0.38
C PHE A 270 9.64 -16.32 0.64
N THR A 271 8.85 -15.76 1.54
CA THR A 271 8.05 -16.49 2.52
C THR A 271 6.59 -16.06 2.45
N LEU A 272 5.70 -16.86 3.02
CA LEU A 272 4.30 -16.51 3.20
C LEU A 272 4.03 -16.15 4.65
N ARG A 273 3.21 -15.11 4.86
CA ARG A 273 2.72 -14.72 6.19
C ARG A 273 1.25 -14.32 6.12
N GLU A 274 0.55 -14.50 7.22
CA GLU A 274 -0.78 -13.95 7.38
C GLU A 274 -0.70 -12.41 7.53
N ILE A 275 -1.68 -11.71 6.95
CA ILE A 275 -1.86 -10.29 7.25
C ILE A 275 -2.22 -10.16 8.73
N PRO A 276 -1.61 -9.24 9.49
CA PRO A 276 -1.91 -9.05 10.90
C PRO A 276 -3.42 -8.88 11.16
N ALA A 277 -3.94 -9.61 12.13
CA ALA A 277 -5.38 -9.73 12.39
C ALA A 277 -6.06 -8.36 12.61
N GLU A 278 -5.35 -7.42 13.24
CA GLU A 278 -5.83 -6.07 13.52
C GLU A 278 -6.06 -5.21 12.27
N THR A 279 -5.44 -5.56 11.15
CA THR A 279 -5.58 -4.84 9.87
C THR A 279 -6.28 -5.66 8.79
N ALA A 280 -6.38 -6.97 8.97
CA ALA A 280 -6.81 -7.91 7.94
C ALA A 280 -8.21 -7.62 7.37
N GLU A 281 -9.18 -7.21 8.21
CA GLU A 281 -10.55 -6.94 7.76
C GLU A 281 -10.66 -5.75 6.79
N GLY A 282 -9.79 -4.75 6.95
CA GLY A 282 -9.75 -3.55 6.12
C GLY A 282 -8.72 -3.61 5.00
N THR A 283 -8.01 -4.74 4.85
CA THR A 283 -6.92 -4.90 3.89
C THR A 283 -7.37 -5.75 2.70
N THR A 284 -6.68 -5.58 1.57
CA THR A 284 -6.87 -6.38 0.34
C THR A 284 -6.66 -7.88 0.57
N THR A 285 -6.94 -8.69 -0.45
CA THR A 285 -6.81 -10.16 -0.42
C THR A 285 -5.38 -10.60 -0.14
N ALA A 286 -4.41 -9.89 -0.69
CA ALA A 286 -3.00 -10.18 -0.56
C ALA A 286 -2.16 -8.94 -0.86
N TYR A 287 -0.88 -8.96 -0.48
CA TYR A 287 0.11 -7.99 -0.94
C TYR A 287 1.53 -8.53 -0.73
N TYR A 288 2.48 -7.98 -1.47
CA TYR A 288 3.90 -8.31 -1.34
C TYR A 288 4.65 -7.27 -0.50
N GLY A 289 5.51 -7.76 0.38
CA GLY A 289 6.48 -6.95 1.12
C GLY A 289 7.91 -7.24 0.62
N PRO A 290 8.63 -6.22 0.11
CA PRO A 290 10.01 -6.42 -0.34
C PRO A 290 10.91 -6.95 0.76
N GLY A 291 11.82 -7.86 0.39
CA GLY A 291 12.85 -8.31 1.30
C GLY A 291 14.04 -7.35 1.36
N ALA A 292 14.93 -7.60 2.31
CA ALA A 292 16.18 -6.88 2.50
C ALA A 292 17.33 -7.89 2.64
N PRO A 293 17.97 -8.29 1.52
CA PRO A 293 18.99 -9.34 1.54
C PRO A 293 20.17 -9.03 2.45
N GLU A 294 20.60 -7.78 2.54
CA GLU A 294 21.68 -7.33 3.42
C GLU A 294 21.34 -7.46 4.93
N ALA A 295 20.03 -7.44 5.24
CA ALA A 295 19.55 -7.66 6.60
C ALA A 295 19.14 -9.12 6.88
N GLY A 296 19.27 -10.02 5.89
CA GLY A 296 18.83 -11.42 5.99
C GLY A 296 17.31 -11.58 6.00
N ILE A 297 16.58 -10.63 5.40
CA ILE A 297 15.10 -10.62 5.36
C ILE A 297 14.63 -11.05 3.98
N ALA A 298 13.88 -12.17 3.93
CA ALA A 298 13.23 -12.65 2.71
C ALA A 298 12.08 -11.74 2.26
N GLY A 299 11.75 -11.73 0.97
CA GLY A 299 10.50 -11.15 0.50
C GLY A 299 9.30 -11.83 1.17
N THR A 300 8.19 -11.14 1.32
CA THR A 300 7.02 -11.71 2.00
C THR A 300 5.76 -11.55 1.17
N TYR A 301 5.13 -12.67 0.85
CA TYR A 301 3.78 -12.74 0.32
C TYR A 301 2.80 -12.78 1.49
N TYR A 302 2.11 -11.66 1.74
CA TYR A 302 1.10 -11.55 2.78
C TYR A 302 -0.26 -12.00 2.27
N VAL A 303 -0.89 -12.95 2.98
CA VAL A 303 -2.18 -13.54 2.65
C VAL A 303 -3.21 -13.11 3.70
N ASN A 304 -4.35 -12.63 3.25
CA ASN A 304 -5.45 -12.28 4.14
C ASN A 304 -6.24 -13.50 4.54
N THR A 305 -6.16 -13.91 5.79
CA THR A 305 -6.86 -15.07 6.36
C THR A 305 -8.14 -14.69 7.11
N SER A 306 -8.55 -13.41 7.08
CA SER A 306 -9.86 -13.00 7.60
C SER A 306 -10.97 -13.36 6.61
N LYS A 307 -12.20 -13.53 7.10
CA LYS A 307 -13.40 -13.74 6.26
C LYS A 307 -13.21 -14.84 5.21
N LEU A 308 -12.85 -16.04 5.65
CA LEU A 308 -12.52 -17.19 4.78
C LEU A 308 -13.58 -17.48 3.70
N VAL A 309 -14.84 -17.17 3.96
CA VAL A 309 -15.95 -17.30 2.99
C VAL A 309 -15.84 -16.35 1.77
N GLN A 310 -14.91 -15.43 1.79
CA GLN A 310 -14.59 -14.52 0.69
C GLN A 310 -13.28 -14.90 -0.03
N ARG A 311 -12.67 -16.05 0.32
CA ARG A 311 -11.33 -16.44 -0.15
C ARG A 311 -11.33 -17.87 -0.67
N PRO A 312 -11.96 -18.10 -1.83
CA PRO A 312 -12.05 -19.43 -2.41
C PRO A 312 -10.70 -19.90 -2.95
N PHE A 313 -10.47 -21.19 -2.91
CA PHE A 313 -9.23 -21.82 -3.42
C PHE A 313 -8.95 -21.55 -4.90
N TRP A 314 -9.99 -21.40 -5.72
CA TRP A 314 -9.83 -21.11 -7.15
C TRP A 314 -9.31 -19.71 -7.44
N GLU A 315 -9.34 -18.80 -6.47
CA GLU A 315 -8.68 -17.48 -6.59
C GLU A 315 -7.18 -17.50 -6.24
N ILE A 316 -6.67 -18.51 -5.51
CA ILE A 316 -5.29 -18.54 -5.03
C ILE A 316 -4.24 -18.40 -6.16
N PRO A 317 -4.39 -19.04 -7.35
CA PRO A 317 -3.35 -18.98 -8.37
C PRO A 317 -3.05 -17.54 -8.85
N ALA A 318 -4.07 -16.73 -9.08
CA ALA A 318 -3.86 -15.38 -9.61
C ALA A 318 -3.09 -14.46 -8.64
N PRO A 319 -3.47 -14.28 -7.36
CA PRO A 319 -2.64 -13.57 -6.39
C PRO A 319 -1.26 -14.19 -6.18
N SER A 320 -1.12 -15.52 -6.24
CA SER A 320 0.20 -16.14 -6.08
C SER A 320 1.15 -15.82 -7.24
N LEU A 321 0.62 -15.76 -8.47
CA LEU A 321 1.37 -15.29 -9.64
C LEU A 321 1.72 -13.80 -9.52
N HIS A 322 0.83 -13.00 -8.97
CA HIS A 322 0.99 -11.55 -8.86
C HIS A 322 1.95 -11.16 -7.72
N GLU A 323 1.73 -11.67 -6.50
CA GLU A 323 2.48 -11.24 -5.32
C GLU A 323 3.83 -11.96 -5.19
N ALA A 324 3.85 -13.26 -5.52
CA ALA A 324 5.06 -14.06 -5.42
C ALA A 324 5.82 -14.10 -6.76
N VAL A 325 5.69 -15.16 -7.49
CA VAL A 325 6.44 -15.41 -8.73
C VAL A 325 5.50 -15.83 -9.86
N PRO A 326 5.68 -15.29 -11.06
CA PRO A 326 6.75 -14.38 -11.52
C PRO A 326 6.49 -12.89 -11.27
N GLY A 327 5.54 -12.52 -10.43
CA GLY A 327 5.13 -11.15 -10.18
C GLY A 327 6.10 -10.33 -9.30
N HIS A 328 5.56 -9.66 -8.28
CA HIS A 328 6.30 -8.69 -7.46
C HIS A 328 7.62 -9.21 -6.89
N HIS A 329 7.61 -10.43 -6.32
CA HIS A 329 8.85 -10.96 -5.74
C HIS A 329 9.95 -11.12 -6.78
N LEU A 330 9.67 -11.77 -7.90
CA LEU A 330 10.70 -11.99 -8.93
C LEU A 330 11.23 -10.67 -9.47
N GLN A 331 10.35 -9.73 -9.78
CA GLN A 331 10.71 -8.42 -10.31
C GLN A 331 11.58 -7.63 -9.33
N ILE A 332 11.12 -7.47 -8.07
CA ILE A 332 11.78 -6.61 -7.09
C ILE A 332 13.08 -7.24 -6.61
N ALA A 333 13.12 -8.55 -6.36
CA ALA A 333 14.33 -9.23 -5.95
C ALA A 333 15.41 -9.19 -7.03
N LEU A 334 15.06 -9.42 -8.30
CA LEU A 334 16.02 -9.24 -9.40
C LEU A 334 16.48 -7.79 -9.53
N GLN A 335 15.57 -6.81 -9.40
CA GLN A 335 15.91 -5.40 -9.44
C GLN A 335 16.93 -5.01 -8.37
N GLN A 336 16.81 -5.58 -7.16
CA GLN A 336 17.76 -5.38 -6.06
C GLN A 336 19.15 -5.98 -6.35
N GLU A 337 19.22 -7.04 -7.14
CA GLU A 337 20.47 -7.73 -7.53
C GLU A 337 21.18 -7.10 -8.74
N LEU A 338 20.51 -6.25 -9.50
CA LEU A 338 21.10 -5.64 -10.69
C LEU A 338 22.14 -4.57 -10.34
N ASP A 339 23.23 -4.53 -11.10
CA ASP A 339 24.20 -3.43 -11.06
C ASP A 339 23.70 -2.25 -11.91
N ILE A 340 22.76 -1.51 -11.34
CA ILE A 340 22.13 -0.34 -11.96
C ILE A 340 22.14 0.85 -11.00
N ALA A 341 21.90 2.04 -11.53
CA ALA A 341 21.86 3.27 -10.73
C ALA A 341 20.93 3.11 -9.51
N PRO A 342 21.31 3.62 -8.31
CA PRO A 342 20.56 3.42 -7.06
C PRO A 342 19.08 3.81 -7.15
N PHE A 343 18.74 4.88 -7.89
CA PHE A 343 17.34 5.27 -8.05
C PHE A 343 16.52 4.21 -8.81
N ARG A 344 17.11 3.50 -9.78
CA ARG A 344 16.44 2.41 -10.48
C ARG A 344 16.31 1.16 -9.63
N ARG A 345 17.27 0.92 -8.74
CA ARG A 345 17.27 -0.24 -7.84
C ARG A 345 16.19 -0.12 -6.76
N ASN A 346 15.93 1.10 -6.28
CA ASN A 346 15.10 1.34 -5.11
C ASN A 346 13.77 2.05 -5.43
N PHE A 347 13.54 2.42 -6.70
CA PHE A 347 12.33 3.13 -7.11
C PHE A 347 11.54 2.29 -8.12
N VAL A 348 10.29 2.04 -7.82
CA VAL A 348 9.32 1.49 -8.78
C VAL A 348 8.85 2.64 -9.66
N SER A 349 9.16 2.58 -10.97
CA SER A 349 9.02 3.74 -11.84
C SER A 349 7.64 3.89 -12.47
N TYR A 350 6.95 2.77 -12.82
CA TYR A 350 5.70 2.84 -13.59
C TYR A 350 4.74 1.74 -13.20
N THR A 351 3.52 2.10 -12.86
CA THR A 351 2.46 1.17 -12.48
C THR A 351 2.17 0.15 -13.60
N ALA A 352 2.17 0.57 -14.86
CA ALA A 352 1.96 -0.32 -16.01
C ALA A 352 2.96 -1.47 -16.13
N PHE A 353 4.12 -1.38 -15.47
CA PHE A 353 5.17 -2.41 -15.51
C PHE A 353 5.35 -3.14 -14.18
N THR A 354 4.59 -2.76 -13.15
CA THR A 354 4.76 -3.29 -11.80
C THR A 354 3.47 -3.84 -11.20
N HIS A 355 2.36 -3.71 -11.91
CA HIS A 355 1.03 -4.21 -11.51
C HIS A 355 0.30 -4.90 -12.66
#